data_c6aa1dd358e3fe317017596ecf0764da
#
_entry.id   c6aa1dd358e3fe317017596ecf0764da
#
_cell.length_a   1.000
_cell.length_b   1.000
_cell.length_c   1.000
_cell.angle_alpha   90.00
_cell.angle_beta   90.00
_cell.angle_gamma   90.00
#
_symmetry.space_group_name_H-M   'P 1'
#
loop_
_entity.id
_entity.type
_entity.pdbx_description
1 polymer ?
#
loop_
_entity_poly.entity_id
_entity_poly.type
_entity_poly.pdbx_seq_one_letter_code
_entity_poly.pdbx_strand_id
1 'polypeptide(L)'
;MLNQLSFKGQWRQYQQRVLDKSESFMDDGKIHLVAAPGSGKTTLGIEFIRRFGNPTLILVPTVTIRQQWVDRIKQAFLSDANQAEQLISQDLKRPKMITVATYQALHSAMNQVVGDGLIEDTDDTAQQEHFNFQDFDIRKTFEDKDLGTLCLDECHHLRNEWWKSLEIFRKSFPKIKMISLTATPPYEGEPALWERYISMCGEIDEEITVPELVKEGTLCPHQDYVYFAFPTKEERTQLDQFEKQKLNFLTKLSTDINFSNTIQSSPALSNQISDDDLLANPKYLSAILIFLWSKELPFPQRFQELLAAKALPTFTLEWFETLLNGIIFQVPNWF
;
A
#
# COMPACT_ATOMS: atom_id res chain seq x y z
N MET A 1 26.72 4.45 17.41
CA MET A 1 26.32 3.02 17.15
C MET A 1 26.20 2.73 15.66
N LEU A 2 25.47 3.52 14.84
CA LEU A 2 25.40 3.26 13.38
C LEU A 2 26.72 3.47 12.64
N ASN A 3 27.68 4.17 13.20
CA ASN A 3 29.05 4.28 12.65
C ASN A 3 29.82 2.94 12.59
N GLN A 4 29.29 1.89 13.21
CA GLN A 4 29.84 0.54 13.11
C GLN A 4 29.42 -0.16 11.80
N LEU A 5 28.38 0.35 11.14
CA LEU A 5 27.97 -0.13 9.82
C LEU A 5 28.99 0.37 8.77
N SER A 6 29.53 -0.54 7.98
CA SER A 6 30.37 -0.21 6.84
C SER A 6 30.11 -1.22 5.74
N PHE A 7 29.79 -0.72 4.55
CA PHE A 7 29.58 -1.61 3.42
C PHE A 7 30.89 -2.33 3.06
N LYS A 8 30.87 -3.65 3.06
CA LYS A 8 32.04 -4.50 2.81
C LYS A 8 32.30 -4.75 1.32
N GLY A 9 31.32 -4.44 0.46
CA GLY A 9 31.41 -4.65 -0.97
C GLY A 9 31.98 -3.43 -1.70
N GLN A 10 31.86 -3.48 -3.01
CA GLN A 10 32.12 -2.33 -3.88
C GLN A 10 30.82 -1.78 -4.39
N TRP A 11 30.70 -0.45 -4.34
CA TRP A 11 29.55 0.22 -4.92
C TRP A 11 29.62 0.11 -6.46
N ARG A 12 28.48 -0.24 -7.07
CA ARG A 12 28.32 -0.19 -8.52
C ARG A 12 28.27 1.27 -8.96
N GLN A 13 28.56 1.56 -10.23
CA GLN A 13 28.67 2.95 -10.71
C GLN A 13 27.39 3.75 -10.44
N TYR A 14 26.21 3.19 -10.75
CA TYR A 14 24.94 3.86 -10.49
C TYR A 14 24.66 4.03 -8.99
N GLN A 15 25.08 3.10 -8.13
CA GLN A 15 24.95 3.24 -6.68
C GLN A 15 25.86 4.36 -6.16
N GLN A 16 27.10 4.41 -6.63
CA GLN A 16 28.03 5.46 -6.27
C GLN A 16 27.49 6.83 -6.70
N ARG A 17 26.94 6.95 -7.91
CA ARG A 17 26.29 8.17 -8.41
C ARG A 17 25.19 8.67 -7.47
N VAL A 18 24.32 7.76 -7.02
CA VAL A 18 23.25 8.09 -6.07
C VAL A 18 23.82 8.56 -4.73
N LEU A 19 24.85 7.86 -4.24
CA LEU A 19 25.49 8.19 -2.97
C LEU A 19 26.27 9.52 -3.01
N ASP A 20 26.87 9.87 -4.15
CA ASP A 20 27.59 11.13 -4.35
C ASP A 20 26.63 12.34 -4.35
N LYS A 21 25.38 12.16 -4.82
CA LYS A 21 24.34 13.19 -4.80
C LYS A 21 23.58 13.26 -3.48
N SER A 22 23.77 12.31 -2.59
CA SER A 22 22.91 12.13 -1.41
C SER A 22 22.88 13.32 -0.44
N GLU A 23 23.93 14.14 -0.40
CA GLU A 23 23.93 15.33 0.45
C GLU A 23 22.79 16.29 0.06
N SER A 24 22.56 16.49 -1.23
CA SER A 24 21.45 17.33 -1.72
C SER A 24 20.08 16.70 -1.44
N PHE A 25 19.97 15.38 -1.42
CA PHE A 25 18.70 14.70 -1.12
C PHE A 25 18.34 14.77 0.38
N MET A 26 19.35 14.90 1.23
CA MET A 26 19.17 14.87 2.69
C MET A 26 18.75 16.24 3.27
N ASP A 27 18.73 17.30 2.50
CA ASP A 27 18.51 18.67 2.96
C ASP A 27 17.10 18.89 3.54
N ASP A 28 16.08 18.28 2.93
CA ASP A 28 14.68 18.34 3.40
C ASP A 28 14.34 17.21 4.41
N GLY A 29 15.30 16.32 4.68
CA GLY A 29 15.13 15.17 5.56
C GLY A 29 14.35 14.00 4.93
N LYS A 30 14.15 14.00 3.62
CA LYS A 30 13.52 12.92 2.87
C LYS A 30 14.45 12.43 1.78
N ILE A 31 14.47 11.12 1.56
CA ILE A 31 15.14 10.47 0.43
C ILE A 31 14.13 9.57 -0.25
N HIS A 32 13.84 9.82 -1.49
CA HIS A 32 12.93 9.01 -2.29
C HIS A 32 13.66 8.44 -3.52
N LEU A 33 14.01 7.15 -3.42
CA LEU A 33 14.72 6.42 -4.46
C LEU A 33 13.79 5.47 -5.19
N VAL A 34 13.65 5.69 -6.49
CA VAL A 34 13.01 4.75 -7.40
C VAL A 34 14.08 3.89 -8.05
N ALA A 35 14.03 2.58 -7.86
CA ALA A 35 15.09 1.71 -8.35
C ALA A 35 14.55 0.32 -8.73
N ALA A 36 14.84 -0.11 -9.95
CA ALA A 36 14.39 -1.39 -10.48
C ALA A 36 14.82 -2.57 -9.59
N PRO A 37 14.09 -3.70 -9.61
CA PRO A 37 14.51 -4.92 -8.92
C PRO A 37 15.94 -5.32 -9.30
N GLY A 38 16.72 -5.81 -8.33
CA GLY A 38 18.12 -6.16 -8.57
C GLY A 38 19.12 -5.01 -8.52
N SER A 39 18.68 -3.76 -8.44
CA SER A 39 19.56 -2.56 -8.32
C SER A 39 20.30 -2.48 -6.99
N GLY A 40 19.84 -3.19 -5.95
CA GLY A 40 20.40 -3.13 -4.62
C GLY A 40 19.81 -2.02 -3.74
N LYS A 41 18.52 -1.70 -3.92
CA LYS A 41 17.75 -0.75 -3.08
C LYS A 41 18.02 -0.89 -1.59
N THR A 42 17.89 -2.13 -1.08
CA THR A 42 18.14 -2.45 0.34
C THR A 42 19.53 -2.02 0.79
N THR A 43 20.57 -2.24 -0.03
CA THR A 43 21.95 -1.87 0.28
C THR A 43 22.12 -0.34 0.35
N LEU A 44 21.52 0.38 -0.60
CA LEU A 44 21.48 1.85 -0.58
C LEU A 44 20.70 2.38 0.63
N GLY A 45 19.55 1.77 0.94
CA GLY A 45 18.73 2.13 2.10
C GLY A 45 19.50 1.99 3.41
N ILE A 46 20.27 0.91 3.60
CA ILE A 46 21.11 0.72 4.80
C ILE A 46 22.19 1.81 4.86
N GLU A 47 22.80 2.17 3.73
CA GLU A 47 23.80 3.24 3.69
C GLU A 47 23.18 4.60 4.04
N PHE A 48 21.97 4.91 3.57
CA PHE A 48 21.28 6.13 3.95
C PHE A 48 20.92 6.16 5.45
N ILE A 49 20.47 5.04 6.01
CA ILE A 49 20.23 4.88 7.44
C ILE A 49 21.52 5.18 8.23
N ARG A 50 22.67 4.65 7.77
CA ARG A 50 23.97 4.92 8.37
C ARG A 50 24.33 6.41 8.32
N ARG A 51 24.10 7.07 7.17
CA ARG A 51 24.37 8.50 7.00
C ARG A 51 23.48 9.39 7.84
N PHE A 52 22.19 9.07 7.99
CA PHE A 52 21.31 9.77 8.91
C PHE A 52 21.69 9.59 10.37
N GLY A 53 22.21 8.43 10.76
CA GLY A 53 22.80 8.18 12.06
C GLY A 53 21.84 8.08 13.24
N ASN A 54 20.52 8.03 13.01
CA ASN A 54 19.48 8.02 14.03
C ASN A 54 18.90 6.62 14.27
N PRO A 55 18.28 6.36 15.42
CA PRO A 55 17.43 5.20 15.61
C PRO A 55 16.39 5.11 14.49
N THR A 56 16.28 3.93 13.88
CA THR A 56 15.53 3.75 12.63
C THR A 56 14.51 2.64 12.75
N LEU A 57 13.28 2.91 12.29
CA LEU A 57 12.27 1.90 12.00
C LEU A 57 12.22 1.66 10.49
N ILE A 58 12.44 0.42 10.08
CA ILE A 58 12.31 -0.03 8.69
C ILE A 58 10.99 -0.78 8.58
N LEU A 59 10.13 -0.36 7.66
CA LEU A 59 8.86 -1.00 7.35
C LEU A 59 8.91 -1.66 5.99
N VAL A 60 8.49 -2.91 5.94
CA VAL A 60 8.55 -3.78 4.76
C VAL A 60 7.21 -4.48 4.53
N PRO A 61 6.89 -4.92 3.30
CA PRO A 61 5.61 -5.55 3.02
C PRO A 61 5.46 -6.95 3.64
N THR A 62 6.52 -7.75 3.68
CA THR A 62 6.42 -9.17 4.08
C THR A 62 7.48 -9.58 5.10
N VAL A 63 7.23 -10.69 5.81
CA VAL A 63 8.18 -11.31 6.74
C VAL A 63 9.47 -11.74 6.02
N THR A 64 9.33 -12.24 4.81
CA THR A 64 10.47 -12.65 3.97
C THR A 64 11.39 -11.46 3.66
N ILE A 65 10.82 -10.33 3.26
CA ILE A 65 11.61 -9.11 3.00
C ILE A 65 12.20 -8.58 4.31
N ARG A 66 11.48 -8.65 5.44
CA ARG A 66 12.04 -8.34 6.76
C ARG A 66 13.31 -9.12 7.05
N GLN A 67 13.28 -10.43 6.81
CA GLN A 67 14.46 -11.27 7.02
C GLN A 67 15.59 -10.92 6.04
N GLN A 68 15.29 -10.63 4.78
CA GLN A 68 16.27 -10.18 3.79
C GLN A 68 16.99 -8.90 4.22
N TRP A 69 16.28 -7.93 4.82
CA TRP A 69 16.89 -6.72 5.38
C TRP A 69 17.87 -7.05 6.50
N VAL A 70 17.44 -7.86 7.46
CA VAL A 70 18.29 -8.28 8.59
C VAL A 70 19.52 -9.01 8.10
N ASP A 71 19.39 -9.95 7.17
CA ASP A 71 20.49 -10.71 6.61
C ASP A 71 21.44 -9.82 5.81
N ARG A 72 20.92 -8.85 5.04
CA ARG A 72 21.73 -7.89 4.30
C ARG A 72 22.56 -7.01 5.25
N ILE A 73 21.99 -6.51 6.35
CA ILE A 73 22.72 -5.74 7.35
C ILE A 73 23.84 -6.60 7.95
N LYS A 74 23.54 -7.83 8.36
CA LYS A 74 24.51 -8.76 8.96
C LYS A 74 25.67 -9.09 8.02
N GLN A 75 25.35 -9.47 6.80
CA GLN A 75 26.33 -9.98 5.85
C GLN A 75 27.19 -8.86 5.23
N ALA A 76 26.54 -7.76 4.84
CA ALA A 76 27.17 -6.74 4.03
C ALA A 76 27.68 -5.52 4.79
N PHE A 77 27.22 -5.29 6.05
CA PHE A 77 27.57 -4.07 6.78
C PHE A 77 28.19 -4.30 8.16
N LEU A 78 28.01 -5.45 8.80
CA LEU A 78 28.56 -5.73 10.12
C LEU A 78 29.80 -6.60 10.05
N SER A 79 30.84 -6.24 10.81
CA SER A 79 32.08 -7.00 10.88
C SER A 79 31.95 -8.25 11.74
N ASP A 80 31.10 -8.19 12.76
CA ASP A 80 30.85 -9.27 13.71
C ASP A 80 29.34 -9.56 13.84
N ALA A 81 28.98 -10.83 13.77
CA ALA A 81 27.59 -11.28 13.93
C ALA A 81 27.00 -10.92 15.32
N ASN A 82 27.83 -10.88 16.36
CA ASN A 82 27.40 -10.50 17.71
C ASN A 82 26.90 -9.04 17.79
N GLN A 83 27.41 -8.16 16.92
CA GLN A 83 26.94 -6.77 16.84
C GLN A 83 25.48 -6.69 16.35
N ALA A 84 25.04 -7.65 15.56
CA ALA A 84 23.68 -7.68 15.04
C ALA A 84 22.64 -7.81 16.15
N GLU A 85 22.88 -8.66 17.14
CA GLU A 85 21.96 -8.83 18.27
C GLU A 85 21.81 -7.56 19.10
N GLN A 86 22.84 -6.73 19.17
CA GLN A 86 22.80 -5.46 19.90
C GLN A 86 22.11 -4.35 19.10
N LEU A 87 22.28 -4.34 17.78
CA LEU A 87 21.86 -3.26 16.90
C LEU A 87 20.47 -3.46 16.30
N ILE A 88 20.09 -4.71 16.01
CA ILE A 88 18.89 -5.02 15.23
C ILE A 88 17.81 -5.65 16.11
N SER A 89 16.57 -5.21 15.92
CA SER A 89 15.37 -5.84 16.46
C SER A 89 14.37 -6.15 15.34
N GLN A 90 13.60 -7.20 15.50
CA GLN A 90 12.43 -7.51 14.70
C GLN A 90 11.13 -7.42 15.55
N ASP A 91 11.27 -6.95 16.78
CA ASP A 91 10.16 -6.83 17.75
C ASP A 91 9.88 -5.34 18.01
N LEU A 92 8.68 -4.87 17.65
CA LEU A 92 8.23 -3.50 17.90
C LEU A 92 8.13 -3.16 19.40
N LYS A 93 7.96 -4.16 20.27
CA LYS A 93 7.93 -3.97 21.73
C LYS A 93 9.33 -3.74 22.33
N ARG A 94 10.38 -4.14 21.63
CA ARG A 94 11.77 -4.04 22.07
C ARG A 94 12.63 -3.41 20.97
N PRO A 95 12.35 -2.16 20.60
CA PRO A 95 13.08 -1.50 19.53
C PRO A 95 14.56 -1.32 19.91
N LYS A 96 15.42 -1.45 18.91
CA LYS A 96 16.84 -1.18 18.98
C LYS A 96 17.23 -0.07 18.01
N MET A 97 18.51 0.13 17.82
CA MET A 97 19.02 1.15 16.90
C MET A 97 18.48 1.01 15.48
N ILE A 98 18.27 -0.24 15.04
CA ILE A 98 17.54 -0.57 13.80
C ILE A 98 16.45 -1.56 14.18
N THR A 99 15.20 -1.20 13.93
CA THR A 99 14.06 -2.10 14.09
C THR A 99 13.45 -2.35 12.74
N VAL A 100 13.27 -3.61 12.36
CA VAL A 100 12.68 -4.02 11.07
C VAL A 100 11.35 -4.71 11.35
N ALA A 101 10.26 -4.18 10.82
CA ALA A 101 8.91 -4.72 11.02
C ALA A 101 8.10 -4.69 9.71
N THR A 102 7.02 -5.44 9.67
CA THR A 102 6.08 -5.38 8.55
C THR A 102 5.12 -4.19 8.71
N TYR A 103 4.56 -3.70 7.60
CA TYR A 103 3.49 -2.69 7.64
C TYR A 103 2.28 -3.19 8.43
N GLN A 104 1.99 -4.48 8.32
CA GLN A 104 0.92 -5.11 9.08
C GLN A 104 1.20 -5.10 10.59
N ALA A 105 2.44 -5.37 11.01
CA ALA A 105 2.82 -5.31 12.43
C ALA A 105 2.65 -3.89 12.99
N LEU A 106 3.03 -2.85 12.22
CA LEU A 106 2.79 -1.45 12.60
C LEU A 106 1.28 -1.18 12.75
N HIS A 107 0.47 -1.56 11.75
CA HIS A 107 -0.98 -1.39 11.79
C HIS A 107 -1.60 -2.09 13.01
N SER A 108 -1.21 -3.34 13.26
CA SER A 108 -1.69 -4.12 14.41
C SER A 108 -1.28 -3.51 15.75
N ALA A 109 -0.05 -2.98 15.84
CA ALA A 109 0.42 -2.29 17.05
C ALA A 109 -0.30 -0.96 17.29
N MET A 110 -0.58 -0.19 16.24
CA MET A 110 -1.34 1.07 16.33
C MET A 110 -2.79 0.86 16.77
N ASN A 111 -3.38 -0.30 16.44
CA ASN A 111 -4.76 -0.66 16.79
C ASN A 111 -4.84 -1.64 17.98
N GLN A 112 -3.72 -1.94 18.65
CA GLN A 112 -3.63 -2.85 19.81
C GLN A 112 -4.25 -4.24 19.55
N VAL A 113 -4.06 -4.77 18.34
CA VAL A 113 -4.65 -6.04 17.89
C VAL A 113 -4.00 -7.23 18.61
N VAL A 114 -4.84 -8.19 19.00
CA VAL A 114 -4.44 -9.52 19.49
C VAL A 114 -5.02 -10.57 18.54
N GLY A 115 -4.17 -11.42 17.99
CA GLY A 115 -4.59 -12.49 17.08
C GLY A 115 -3.64 -12.67 15.89
N ASP A 116 -4.04 -13.58 15.01
CA ASP A 116 -3.28 -13.89 13.81
C ASP A 116 -3.54 -12.85 12.72
N GLY A 117 -2.49 -12.27 12.21
CA GLY A 117 -2.55 -11.43 11.02
C GLY A 117 -2.71 -12.32 9.78
N LEU A 118 -3.83 -12.21 9.09
CA LEU A 118 -3.99 -12.83 7.78
C LEU A 118 -3.10 -12.08 6.78
N ILE A 119 -1.98 -12.66 6.44
CA ILE A 119 -1.16 -12.23 5.31
C ILE A 119 -1.75 -12.92 4.08
N GLU A 120 -2.62 -12.21 3.36
CA GLU A 120 -2.93 -12.58 1.99
C GLU A 120 -1.77 -12.12 1.10
N ASP A 121 -0.69 -12.87 1.10
CA ASP A 121 0.29 -12.79 0.04
C ASP A 121 -0.19 -13.66 -1.13
N THR A 122 -0.10 -13.10 -2.33
CA THR A 122 -0.44 -13.76 -3.60
C THR A 122 0.52 -14.90 -3.96
N ASP A 123 1.52 -15.17 -3.12
CA ASP A 123 2.43 -16.30 -3.24
C ASP A 123 2.16 -17.35 -2.15
N ASP A 124 2.12 -18.62 -2.53
CA ASP A 124 1.75 -19.84 -1.77
C ASP A 124 2.56 -20.13 -0.47
N THR A 125 3.26 -19.15 0.08
CA THR A 125 4.05 -19.27 1.32
C THR A 125 3.64 -18.24 2.38
N ALA A 126 2.33 -18.12 2.63
CA ALA A 126 1.81 -17.25 3.68
C ALA A 126 2.34 -17.65 5.07
N GLN A 127 3.34 -16.95 5.57
CA GLN A 127 3.76 -17.06 6.97
C GLN A 127 2.81 -16.21 7.83
N GLN A 128 2.06 -16.87 8.70
CA GLN A 128 1.19 -16.19 9.67
C GLN A 128 2.06 -15.55 10.76
N GLU A 129 1.85 -14.28 11.01
CA GLU A 129 2.45 -13.57 12.12
C GLU A 129 1.41 -13.41 13.23
N HIS A 130 1.72 -13.94 14.43
CA HIS A 130 0.84 -13.79 15.58
C HIS A 130 1.16 -12.50 16.31
N PHE A 131 0.17 -11.61 16.44
CA PHE A 131 0.30 -10.33 17.12
C PHE A 131 -0.35 -10.37 18.50
N ASN A 132 0.34 -9.82 19.48
CA ASN A 132 -0.21 -9.53 20.80
C ASN A 132 0.23 -8.12 21.21
N PHE A 133 -0.55 -7.12 20.81
CA PHE A 133 -0.29 -5.71 21.12
C PHE A 133 -1.28 -5.13 22.15
N GLN A 134 -1.93 -5.98 22.96
CA GLN A 134 -2.80 -5.52 24.02
C GLN A 134 -2.04 -4.55 24.96
N ASP A 135 -2.63 -3.41 25.26
CA ASP A 135 -2.08 -2.37 26.13
C ASP A 135 -0.70 -1.83 25.70
N PHE A 136 -0.27 -2.08 24.45
CA PHE A 136 1.01 -1.62 23.92
C PHE A 136 0.88 -0.22 23.30
N ASP A 137 1.65 0.74 23.80
CA ASP A 137 1.78 2.06 23.19
C ASP A 137 3.07 2.13 22.35
N ILE A 138 2.90 1.90 21.06
CA ILE A 138 4.01 1.94 20.09
C ILE A 138 4.61 3.36 20.00
N ARG A 139 3.80 4.43 20.08
CA ARG A 139 4.29 5.81 19.94
C ARG A 139 5.22 6.16 21.08
N LYS A 140 4.79 5.92 22.32
CA LYS A 140 5.61 6.12 23.50
C LYS A 140 6.89 5.28 23.46
N THR A 141 6.79 4.02 23.05
CA THR A 141 7.94 3.11 22.95
C THR A 141 9.02 3.64 22.01
N PHE A 142 8.63 4.19 20.87
CA PHE A 142 9.58 4.75 19.90
C PHE A 142 10.01 6.18 20.25
N GLU A 143 9.19 6.95 20.97
CA GLU A 143 9.60 8.24 21.54
C GLU A 143 10.70 8.04 22.59
N ASP A 144 10.55 7.08 23.51
CA ASP A 144 11.56 6.71 24.52
C ASP A 144 12.89 6.22 23.89
N LYS A 145 12.90 5.89 22.60
CA LYS A 145 14.07 5.48 21.81
C LYS A 145 14.60 6.54 20.89
N ASP A 146 14.06 7.77 20.93
CA ASP A 146 14.46 8.89 20.08
C ASP A 146 14.41 8.51 18.57
N LEU A 147 13.31 7.87 18.14
CA LEU A 147 13.12 7.50 16.73
C LEU A 147 13.33 8.71 15.82
N GLY A 148 14.36 8.67 15.01
CA GLY A 148 14.74 9.79 14.14
C GLY A 148 14.67 9.48 12.65
N THR A 149 14.51 8.21 12.27
CA THR A 149 14.41 7.82 10.84
C THR A 149 13.35 6.74 10.63
N LEU A 150 12.54 6.92 9.60
CA LEU A 150 11.58 5.94 9.11
C LEU A 150 11.97 5.55 7.67
N CYS A 151 12.22 4.26 7.44
CA CYS A 151 12.53 3.72 6.13
C CYS A 151 11.34 2.87 5.65
N LEU A 152 10.82 3.20 4.47
CA LEU A 152 9.71 2.52 3.83
C LEU A 152 10.23 1.75 2.62
N ASP A 153 10.13 0.43 2.65
CA ASP A 153 10.48 -0.42 1.50
C ASP A 153 9.20 -0.87 0.79
N GLU A 154 9.21 -0.78 -0.54
CA GLU A 154 8.08 -1.08 -1.42
C GLU A 154 6.77 -0.40 -0.99
N CYS A 155 6.84 0.89 -0.67
CA CYS A 155 5.73 1.66 -0.10
C CYS A 155 4.51 1.81 -1.04
N HIS A 156 4.63 1.46 -2.31
CA HIS A 156 3.52 1.43 -3.27
C HIS A 156 2.52 0.28 -3.01
N HIS A 157 2.91 -0.76 -2.27
CA HIS A 157 2.04 -1.89 -1.91
C HIS A 157 1.17 -1.65 -0.67
N LEU A 158 1.18 -0.44 -0.11
CA LEU A 158 0.44 -0.14 1.11
C LEU A 158 -1.07 -0.17 0.89
N ARG A 159 -1.78 -1.01 1.65
CA ARG A 159 -3.24 -1.00 1.74
C ARG A 159 -3.72 0.30 2.42
N ASN A 160 -4.91 0.76 2.10
CA ASN A 160 -5.47 2.00 2.64
C ASN A 160 -5.45 2.08 4.18
N GLU A 161 -5.72 0.96 4.86
CA GLU A 161 -5.74 0.89 6.32
C GLU A 161 -4.33 1.01 6.93
N TRP A 162 -3.35 0.36 6.32
CA TRP A 162 -1.95 0.46 6.74
C TRP A 162 -1.41 1.87 6.49
N TRP A 163 -1.82 2.46 5.38
CA TRP A 163 -1.48 3.84 5.05
C TRP A 163 -1.98 4.82 6.11
N LYS A 164 -3.25 4.71 6.55
CA LYS A 164 -3.80 5.53 7.64
C LYS A 164 -3.00 5.38 8.92
N SER A 165 -2.67 4.15 9.31
CA SER A 165 -1.87 3.88 10.51
C SER A 165 -0.47 4.47 10.42
N LEU A 166 0.17 4.36 9.25
CA LEU A 166 1.47 4.95 8.98
C LEU A 166 1.45 6.49 9.06
N GLU A 167 0.44 7.13 8.49
CA GLU A 167 0.26 8.59 8.58
C GLU A 167 0.10 9.07 10.03
N ILE A 168 -0.75 8.37 10.81
CA ILE A 168 -0.97 8.69 12.22
C ILE A 168 0.33 8.49 13.02
N PHE A 169 1.05 7.40 12.77
CA PHE A 169 2.34 7.12 13.40
C PHE A 169 3.36 8.22 13.06
N ARG A 170 3.54 8.56 11.78
CA ARG A 170 4.46 9.61 11.35
C ARG A 170 4.15 10.98 11.97
N LYS A 171 2.86 11.35 12.09
CA LYS A 171 2.45 12.63 12.71
C LYS A 171 2.90 12.75 14.17
N SER A 172 3.11 11.62 14.86
CA SER A 172 3.65 11.62 16.24
C SER A 172 5.14 11.99 16.29
N PHE A 173 5.84 11.94 15.15
CA PHE A 173 7.28 12.23 15.05
C PHE A 173 7.54 13.32 13.99
N PRO A 174 7.25 14.60 14.28
CA PRO A 174 7.27 15.67 13.27
C PRO A 174 8.66 15.93 12.65
N LYS A 175 9.73 15.57 13.34
CA LYS A 175 11.12 15.76 12.89
C LYS A 175 11.73 14.48 12.30
N ILE A 176 10.93 13.44 12.10
CA ILE A 176 11.44 12.17 11.59
C ILE A 176 11.93 12.32 10.16
N LYS A 177 13.10 11.79 9.87
CA LYS A 177 13.65 11.70 8.51
C LYS A 177 13.05 10.50 7.80
N MET A 178 12.85 10.61 6.49
CA MET A 178 12.20 9.60 5.68
C MET A 178 13.17 9.02 4.65
N ILE A 179 13.13 7.70 4.46
CA ILE A 179 13.77 7.01 3.34
C ILE A 179 12.68 6.17 2.68
N SER A 180 12.37 6.47 1.44
CA SER A 180 11.36 5.77 0.66
C SER A 180 12.01 5.04 -0.51
N LEU A 181 11.84 3.73 -0.55
CA LEU A 181 12.45 2.86 -1.56
C LEU A 181 11.34 2.12 -2.30
N THR A 182 11.34 2.20 -3.61
CA THR A 182 10.35 1.50 -4.43
C THR A 182 10.90 1.16 -5.81
N ALA A 183 10.33 0.16 -6.46
CA ALA A 183 10.59 -0.11 -7.87
C ALA A 183 9.54 0.54 -8.78
N THR A 184 8.32 0.66 -8.32
CA THR A 184 7.14 1.02 -9.12
C THR A 184 6.28 2.03 -8.36
N PRO A 185 6.60 3.33 -8.41
CA PRO A 185 5.71 4.34 -7.88
C PRO A 185 4.33 4.29 -8.55
N PRO A 186 3.25 4.70 -7.90
CA PRO A 186 1.90 4.61 -8.45
C PRO A 186 1.61 5.72 -9.48
N TYR A 187 2.39 5.78 -10.57
CA TYR A 187 2.28 6.82 -11.62
C TYR A 187 0.93 6.80 -12.33
N GLU A 188 0.32 5.61 -12.48
CA GLU A 188 -0.95 5.42 -13.19
C GLU A 188 -2.17 5.50 -12.24
N GLY A 189 -1.94 5.81 -10.96
CA GLY A 189 -2.99 5.93 -9.97
C GLY A 189 -3.84 7.19 -10.12
N GLU A 190 -4.95 7.24 -9.37
CA GLU A 190 -5.75 8.46 -9.26
C GLU A 190 -4.89 9.62 -8.71
N PRO A 191 -5.10 10.87 -9.15
CA PRO A 191 -4.31 12.03 -8.68
C PRO A 191 -4.24 12.15 -7.15
N ALA A 192 -5.33 11.86 -6.45
CA ALA A 192 -5.37 11.88 -4.98
C ALA A 192 -4.43 10.83 -4.34
N LEU A 193 -4.30 9.65 -4.96
CA LEU A 193 -3.36 8.62 -4.51
C LEU A 193 -1.92 9.07 -4.70
N TRP A 194 -1.63 9.68 -5.84
CA TRP A 194 -0.31 10.24 -6.14
C TRP A 194 0.08 11.34 -5.15
N GLU A 195 -0.81 12.33 -4.93
CA GLU A 195 -0.57 13.41 -3.97
C GLU A 195 -0.31 12.89 -2.56
N ARG A 196 -1.09 11.91 -2.12
CA ARG A 196 -0.92 11.24 -0.83
C ARG A 196 0.44 10.54 -0.73
N TYR A 197 0.82 9.83 -1.79
CA TYR A 197 2.10 9.12 -1.89
C TYR A 197 3.27 10.10 -1.80
N ILE A 198 3.29 11.16 -2.60
CA ILE A 198 4.35 12.18 -2.60
C ILE A 198 4.40 12.96 -1.27
N SER A 199 3.24 13.27 -0.68
CA SER A 199 3.19 13.90 0.65
C SER A 199 3.92 13.07 1.72
N MET A 200 3.84 11.74 1.65
CA MET A 200 4.53 10.84 2.56
C MET A 200 6.00 10.66 2.19
N CYS A 201 6.27 10.25 0.96
CA CYS A 201 7.58 9.79 0.51
C CYS A 201 8.53 10.94 0.13
N GLY A 202 8.01 12.11 -0.23
CA GLY A 202 8.77 13.19 -0.86
C GLY A 202 8.77 13.08 -2.39
N GLU A 203 9.27 14.12 -3.04
CA GLU A 203 9.57 14.06 -4.48
C GLU A 203 10.62 12.99 -4.75
N ILE A 204 10.66 12.49 -5.99
CA ILE A 204 11.65 11.49 -6.38
C ILE A 204 13.01 12.17 -6.57
N ASP A 205 13.97 11.81 -5.73
CA ASP A 205 15.32 12.37 -5.77
C ASP A 205 16.20 11.75 -6.87
N GLU A 206 16.08 10.44 -7.04
CA GLU A 206 16.88 9.73 -8.03
C GLU A 206 16.18 8.45 -8.50
N GLU A 207 16.44 8.11 -9.77
CA GLU A 207 15.92 6.90 -10.40
C GLU A 207 17.04 6.04 -10.96
N ILE A 208 16.98 4.72 -10.69
CA ILE A 208 17.85 3.70 -11.27
C ILE A 208 17.00 2.83 -12.18
N THR A 209 17.15 3.01 -13.48
CA THR A 209 16.30 2.40 -14.50
C THR A 209 16.80 1.01 -14.94
N VAL A 210 15.88 0.19 -15.47
CA VAL A 210 16.22 -1.13 -16.06
C VAL A 210 17.26 -0.99 -17.20
N PRO A 211 17.13 -0.04 -18.14
CA PRO A 211 18.14 0.15 -19.20
C PRO A 211 19.56 0.44 -18.65
N GLU A 212 19.65 1.21 -17.57
CA GLU A 212 20.94 1.49 -16.92
C GLU A 212 21.58 0.21 -16.34
N LEU A 213 20.77 -0.61 -15.65
CA LEU A 213 21.22 -1.88 -15.08
C LEU A 213 21.66 -2.89 -16.14
N VAL A 214 20.95 -2.94 -17.27
CA VAL A 214 21.30 -3.81 -18.41
C VAL A 214 22.61 -3.32 -19.04
N LYS A 215 22.77 -2.01 -19.24
CA LYS A 215 23.98 -1.42 -19.79
C LYS A 215 25.22 -1.71 -18.96
N GLU A 216 25.08 -1.70 -17.63
CA GLU A 216 26.16 -2.03 -16.69
C GLU A 216 26.35 -3.55 -16.47
N GLY A 217 25.58 -4.40 -17.16
CA GLY A 217 25.65 -5.86 -17.04
C GLY A 217 25.21 -6.40 -15.67
N THR A 218 24.48 -5.63 -14.89
CA THR A 218 23.96 -6.03 -13.57
C THR A 218 22.59 -6.67 -13.64
N LEU A 219 21.89 -6.45 -14.75
CA LEU A 219 20.64 -7.10 -15.10
C LEU A 219 20.75 -7.68 -16.51
N CYS A 220 20.21 -8.87 -16.72
CA CYS A 220 20.16 -9.46 -18.05
C CYS A 220 19.24 -8.65 -18.96
N PRO A 221 19.60 -8.41 -20.24
CA PRO A 221 18.66 -7.91 -21.19
C PRO A 221 17.50 -8.92 -21.34
N HIS A 222 16.29 -8.43 -21.40
CA HIS A 222 15.11 -9.24 -21.67
C HIS A 222 14.45 -8.79 -22.98
N GLN A 223 13.70 -9.69 -23.54
CA GLN A 223 12.95 -9.45 -24.75
C GLN A 223 11.56 -10.07 -24.58
N ASP A 224 10.53 -9.25 -24.67
CA ASP A 224 9.16 -9.69 -24.55
C ASP A 224 8.66 -10.17 -25.91
N TYR A 225 8.17 -11.40 -25.95
CA TYR A 225 7.50 -11.97 -27.12
C TYR A 225 6.01 -12.00 -26.86
N VAL A 226 5.26 -11.22 -27.60
CA VAL A 226 3.81 -11.18 -27.48
C VAL A 226 3.21 -12.09 -28.54
N TYR A 227 2.54 -13.14 -28.11
CA TYR A 227 1.78 -14.02 -28.98
C TYR A 227 0.30 -13.66 -28.92
N PHE A 228 -0.25 -13.35 -30.08
CA PHE A 228 -1.69 -13.17 -30.21
C PHE A 228 -2.31 -14.49 -30.69
N ALA A 229 -3.20 -15.02 -29.88
CA ALA A 229 -4.00 -16.18 -30.25
C ALA A 229 -5.48 -15.80 -30.22
N PHE A 230 -6.25 -16.29 -31.18
CA PHE A 230 -7.69 -16.20 -31.11
C PHE A 230 -8.23 -17.41 -30.34
N PRO A 231 -9.27 -17.25 -29.54
CA PRO A 231 -9.93 -18.37 -28.90
C PRO A 231 -10.40 -19.40 -29.92
N THR A 232 -10.26 -20.67 -29.62
CA THR A 232 -10.84 -21.76 -30.39
C THR A 232 -12.37 -21.61 -30.47
N LYS A 233 -13.02 -22.36 -31.33
CA LYS A 233 -14.49 -22.32 -31.42
C LYS A 233 -15.14 -22.76 -30.12
N GLU A 234 -14.56 -23.75 -29.46
CA GLU A 234 -15.03 -24.28 -28.17
C GLU A 234 -14.89 -23.24 -27.07
N GLU A 235 -13.72 -22.62 -26.95
CA GLU A 235 -13.46 -21.54 -25.97
C GLU A 235 -14.37 -20.33 -26.21
N ARG A 236 -14.55 -19.92 -27.46
CA ARG A 236 -15.47 -18.84 -27.81
C ARG A 236 -16.90 -19.18 -27.40
N THR A 237 -17.34 -20.42 -27.63
CA THR A 237 -18.68 -20.86 -27.23
C THR A 237 -18.84 -20.79 -25.72
N GLN A 238 -17.80 -21.19 -24.94
CA GLN A 238 -17.81 -21.09 -23.49
C GLN A 238 -17.84 -19.65 -23.00
N LEU A 239 -17.03 -18.76 -23.61
CA LEU A 239 -17.06 -17.33 -23.32
C LEU A 239 -18.42 -16.71 -23.59
N ASP A 240 -19.02 -17.01 -24.75
CA ASP A 240 -20.37 -16.52 -25.12
C ASP A 240 -21.45 -17.05 -24.17
N GLN A 241 -21.31 -18.29 -23.71
CA GLN A 241 -22.24 -18.87 -22.72
C GLN A 241 -22.08 -18.17 -21.37
N PHE A 242 -20.85 -17.94 -20.92
CA PHE A 242 -20.57 -17.23 -19.69
C PHE A 242 -21.13 -15.79 -19.72
N GLU A 243 -20.88 -15.06 -20.81
CA GLU A 243 -21.42 -13.71 -21.00
C GLU A 243 -22.96 -13.70 -20.96
N LYS A 244 -23.61 -14.66 -21.62
CA LYS A 244 -25.06 -14.79 -21.55
C LYS A 244 -25.57 -15.10 -20.16
N GLN A 245 -24.89 -15.98 -19.42
CA GLN A 245 -25.23 -16.32 -18.05
C GLN A 245 -25.06 -15.10 -17.11
N LYS A 246 -23.92 -14.38 -17.24
CA LYS A 246 -23.64 -13.13 -16.54
C LYS A 246 -24.78 -12.12 -16.78
N LEU A 247 -25.09 -11.85 -18.04
CA LEU A 247 -26.13 -10.88 -18.42
C LEU A 247 -27.52 -11.29 -17.87
N ASN A 248 -27.88 -12.55 -17.98
CA ASN A 248 -29.13 -13.08 -17.45
C ASN A 248 -29.19 -12.95 -15.92
N PHE A 249 -28.10 -13.23 -15.21
CA PHE A 249 -28.01 -13.08 -13.77
C PHE A 249 -28.18 -11.61 -13.36
N LEU A 250 -27.42 -10.70 -13.98
CA LEU A 250 -27.51 -9.26 -13.70
C LEU A 250 -28.89 -8.70 -13.99
N THR A 251 -29.52 -9.14 -15.09
CA THR A 251 -30.88 -8.74 -15.44
C THR A 251 -31.89 -9.22 -14.40
N LYS A 252 -31.80 -10.49 -13.99
CA LYS A 252 -32.69 -11.03 -12.93
C LYS A 252 -32.48 -10.29 -11.61
N LEU A 253 -31.25 -10.07 -11.20
CA LEU A 253 -30.95 -9.38 -9.96
C LEU A 253 -31.41 -7.92 -9.98
N SER A 254 -31.21 -7.22 -11.11
CA SER A 254 -31.68 -5.83 -11.26
C SER A 254 -33.21 -5.68 -11.24
N THR A 255 -33.96 -6.76 -11.51
CA THR A 255 -35.43 -6.77 -11.48
C THR A 255 -35.97 -7.44 -10.23
N ASP A 256 -35.10 -7.97 -9.36
CA ASP A 256 -35.53 -8.62 -8.11
C ASP A 256 -36.04 -7.58 -7.10
N ILE A 257 -37.27 -7.81 -6.59
CA ILE A 257 -37.90 -6.89 -5.65
C ILE A 257 -37.20 -6.90 -4.28
N ASN A 258 -36.67 -8.06 -3.86
CA ASN A 258 -36.00 -8.17 -2.58
C ASN A 258 -34.63 -7.44 -2.63
N PHE A 259 -33.92 -7.57 -3.76
CA PHE A 259 -32.70 -6.80 -4.00
C PHE A 259 -33.02 -5.29 -3.96
N SER A 260 -34.01 -4.85 -4.69
CA SER A 260 -34.44 -3.44 -4.71
C SER A 260 -34.81 -2.92 -3.32
N ASN A 261 -35.54 -3.70 -2.52
CA ASN A 261 -35.90 -3.36 -1.14
C ASN A 261 -34.66 -3.28 -0.23
N THR A 262 -33.68 -4.19 -0.41
CA THR A 262 -32.41 -4.14 0.33
C THR A 262 -31.64 -2.85 0.03
N ILE A 263 -31.53 -2.48 -1.24
CA ILE A 263 -30.91 -1.22 -1.64
C ILE A 263 -31.63 -0.02 -1.05
N GLN A 264 -32.96 0.00 -1.10
CA GLN A 264 -33.78 1.09 -0.56
C GLN A 264 -33.67 1.22 0.96
N SER A 265 -33.46 0.12 1.67
CA SER A 265 -33.26 0.11 3.14
C SER A 265 -31.81 0.29 3.56
N SER A 266 -30.91 0.58 2.64
CA SER A 266 -29.48 0.76 2.90
C SER A 266 -29.23 1.78 4.01
N PRO A 267 -28.36 1.48 5.01
CA PRO A 267 -27.87 2.44 6.00
C PRO A 267 -27.29 3.72 5.40
N ALA A 268 -26.74 3.67 4.18
CA ALA A 268 -26.25 4.85 3.46
C ALA A 268 -27.36 5.87 3.13
N LEU A 269 -28.59 5.43 3.02
CA LEU A 269 -29.75 6.30 2.78
C LEU A 269 -30.38 6.83 4.07
N SER A 270 -30.08 6.22 5.21
CA SER A 270 -30.47 6.69 6.53
C SER A 270 -29.38 7.59 7.13
N ASN A 271 -29.65 8.21 8.29
CA ASN A 271 -28.64 9.00 8.99
C ASN A 271 -27.65 8.13 9.83
N GLN A 272 -27.55 6.86 9.52
CA GLN A 272 -26.66 5.92 10.22
C GLN A 272 -25.20 5.97 9.71
N ILE A 273 -25.01 6.43 8.46
CA ILE A 273 -23.68 6.64 7.90
C ILE A 273 -23.35 8.13 7.91
N SER A 274 -22.13 8.49 8.35
CA SER A 274 -21.70 9.88 8.40
C SER A 274 -21.56 10.49 7.02
N ASP A 275 -21.77 11.80 6.90
CA ASP A 275 -21.59 12.50 5.64
C ASP A 275 -20.13 12.40 5.12
N ASP A 276 -19.15 12.35 6.03
CA ASP A 276 -17.75 12.15 5.67
C ASP A 276 -17.49 10.78 5.02
N ASP A 277 -18.12 9.72 5.53
CA ASP A 277 -18.02 8.38 4.92
C ASP A 277 -18.70 8.32 3.55
N LEU A 278 -19.86 9.00 3.40
CA LEU A 278 -20.55 9.11 2.13
C LEU A 278 -19.70 9.88 1.10
N LEU A 279 -19.07 10.97 1.51
CA LEU A 279 -18.22 11.79 0.67
C LEU A 279 -16.88 11.11 0.33
N ALA A 280 -16.39 10.21 1.19
CA ALA A 280 -15.22 9.39 0.90
C ALA A 280 -15.48 8.34 -0.18
N ASN A 281 -16.74 7.98 -0.43
CA ASN A 281 -17.12 6.93 -1.37
C ASN A 281 -18.24 7.38 -2.34
N PRO A 282 -18.07 8.51 -3.05
CA PRO A 282 -19.16 9.16 -3.80
C PRO A 282 -19.68 8.30 -4.96
N LYS A 283 -18.82 7.46 -5.57
CA LYS A 283 -19.24 6.59 -6.70
C LYS A 283 -20.24 5.52 -6.28
N TYR A 284 -20.12 4.97 -5.05
CA TYR A 284 -21.04 3.95 -4.56
C TYR A 284 -22.38 4.56 -4.14
N LEU A 285 -22.35 5.73 -3.50
CA LEU A 285 -23.57 6.50 -3.25
C LEU A 285 -24.29 6.85 -4.56
N SER A 286 -23.56 7.32 -5.57
CA SER A 286 -24.12 7.61 -6.88
C SER A 286 -24.76 6.37 -7.51
N ALA A 287 -24.10 5.21 -7.42
CA ALA A 287 -24.64 3.95 -7.96
C ALA A 287 -25.96 3.54 -7.28
N ILE A 288 -26.07 3.71 -5.95
CA ILE A 288 -27.30 3.50 -5.18
C ILE A 288 -28.42 4.41 -5.70
N LEU A 289 -28.15 5.71 -5.79
CA LEU A 289 -29.14 6.70 -6.19
C LEU A 289 -29.59 6.53 -7.65
N ILE A 290 -28.66 6.23 -8.57
CA ILE A 290 -28.96 5.96 -9.99
C ILE A 290 -29.80 4.69 -10.12
N PHE A 291 -29.49 3.64 -9.35
CA PHE A 291 -30.29 2.41 -9.34
C PHE A 291 -31.74 2.69 -8.88
N LEU A 292 -31.90 3.32 -7.72
CA LEU A 292 -33.23 3.63 -7.18
C LEU A 292 -34.03 4.55 -8.11
N TRP A 293 -33.39 5.56 -8.67
CA TRP A 293 -34.01 6.45 -9.67
C TRP A 293 -34.49 5.68 -10.90
N SER A 294 -33.68 4.77 -11.42
CA SER A 294 -34.03 3.96 -12.58
C SER A 294 -35.23 3.02 -12.36
N LYS A 295 -35.52 2.72 -11.08
CA LYS A 295 -36.62 1.87 -10.65
C LYS A 295 -37.81 2.68 -10.16
N GLU A 296 -37.78 4.00 -10.25
CA GLU A 296 -38.82 4.90 -9.71
C GLU A 296 -39.06 4.68 -8.20
N LEU A 297 -38.04 4.21 -7.47
CA LEU A 297 -38.12 3.98 -6.05
C LEU A 297 -37.78 5.26 -5.28
N PRO A 298 -38.55 5.57 -4.20
CA PRO A 298 -38.28 6.76 -3.40
C PRO A 298 -37.00 6.61 -2.59
N PHE A 299 -36.29 7.74 -2.43
CA PHE A 299 -35.14 7.88 -1.55
C PHE A 299 -35.21 9.22 -0.79
N PRO A 300 -34.41 9.42 0.31
CA PRO A 300 -34.55 10.56 1.21
C PRO A 300 -34.42 11.91 0.51
N GLN A 301 -35.20 12.90 0.99
CA GLN A 301 -35.30 14.23 0.41
C GLN A 301 -33.95 14.95 0.35
N ARG A 302 -33.05 14.72 1.32
CA ARG A 302 -31.71 15.30 1.34
C ARG A 302 -30.89 14.99 0.07
N PHE A 303 -31.07 13.80 -0.51
CA PHE A 303 -30.44 13.43 -1.77
C PHE A 303 -31.20 13.97 -2.99
N GLN A 304 -32.53 14.14 -2.89
CA GLN A 304 -33.30 14.76 -3.97
C GLN A 304 -32.92 16.23 -4.16
N GLU A 305 -32.62 16.97 -3.09
CA GLU A 305 -32.18 18.35 -3.14
C GLU A 305 -30.77 18.47 -3.75
N LEU A 306 -29.87 17.55 -3.43
CA LEU A 306 -28.55 17.47 -4.06
C LEU A 306 -28.62 17.18 -5.57
N LEU A 307 -29.64 16.43 -5.98
CA LEU A 307 -29.87 16.04 -7.37
C LEU A 307 -30.70 17.06 -8.16
N ALA A 308 -31.46 17.92 -7.50
CA ALA A 308 -32.28 18.94 -8.16
C ALA A 308 -31.49 19.90 -9.07
N ALA A 309 -30.18 19.98 -8.88
CA ALA A 309 -29.29 20.80 -9.70
C ALA A 309 -28.69 20.07 -10.92
N LYS A 310 -28.77 18.75 -11.01
CA LYS A 310 -28.18 17.93 -12.11
C LYS A 310 -29.04 16.68 -12.37
N ALA A 311 -29.30 16.38 -13.64
CA ALA A 311 -29.94 15.12 -14.02
C ALA A 311 -28.99 13.96 -13.69
N LEU A 312 -29.53 12.89 -13.06
CA LEU A 312 -28.80 11.65 -12.86
C LEU A 312 -28.45 11.00 -14.21
N PRO A 313 -27.29 10.36 -14.32
CA PRO A 313 -26.97 9.55 -15.48
C PRO A 313 -28.00 8.43 -15.69
N THR A 314 -28.12 8.00 -16.94
CA THR A 314 -28.93 6.80 -17.24
C THR A 314 -28.29 5.59 -16.57
N PHE A 315 -29.12 4.74 -15.97
CA PHE A 315 -28.67 3.48 -15.39
C PHE A 315 -28.11 2.56 -16.47
N THR A 316 -26.87 2.16 -16.32
CA THR A 316 -26.14 1.26 -17.23
C THR A 316 -25.65 0.02 -16.48
N LEU A 317 -25.20 -0.98 -17.22
CA LEU A 317 -24.58 -2.17 -16.64
C LEU A 317 -23.35 -1.82 -15.77
N GLU A 318 -22.57 -0.84 -16.19
CA GLU A 318 -21.39 -0.35 -15.45
C GLU A 318 -21.78 0.23 -14.08
N TRP A 319 -22.85 1.01 -14.02
CA TRP A 319 -23.39 1.49 -12.74
C TRP A 319 -23.88 0.36 -11.86
N PHE A 320 -24.47 -0.68 -12.46
CA PHE A 320 -24.90 -1.86 -11.71
C PHE A 320 -23.74 -2.68 -11.19
N GLU A 321 -22.70 -2.86 -11.98
CA GLU A 321 -21.46 -3.51 -11.54
C GLU A 321 -20.78 -2.69 -10.43
N THR A 322 -20.78 -1.37 -10.51
CA THR A 322 -20.27 -0.48 -9.45
C THR A 322 -21.08 -0.66 -8.16
N LEU A 323 -22.42 -0.71 -8.25
CA LEU A 323 -23.29 -0.96 -7.10
C LEU A 323 -22.95 -2.30 -6.44
N LEU A 324 -22.85 -3.38 -7.22
CA LEU A 324 -22.55 -4.72 -6.70
C LEU A 324 -21.14 -4.79 -6.07
N ASN A 325 -20.17 -4.12 -6.67
CA ASN A 325 -18.83 -4.02 -6.11
C ASN A 325 -18.85 -3.30 -4.75
N GLY A 326 -19.63 -2.22 -4.64
CA GLY A 326 -19.84 -1.52 -3.37
C GLY A 326 -20.41 -2.45 -2.30
N ILE A 327 -21.49 -3.17 -2.61
CA ILE A 327 -22.19 -4.08 -1.70
C ILE A 327 -21.23 -5.18 -1.19
N ILE A 328 -20.49 -5.82 -2.09
CA ILE A 328 -19.77 -7.05 -1.76
C ILE A 328 -18.41 -6.75 -1.13
N PHE A 329 -17.70 -5.72 -1.60
CA PHE A 329 -16.28 -5.57 -1.30
C PHE A 329 -15.88 -4.25 -0.65
N GLN A 330 -16.52 -3.13 -1.02
CA GLN A 330 -15.98 -1.82 -0.69
C GLN A 330 -16.68 -1.14 0.48
N VAL A 331 -17.99 -1.20 0.52
CA VAL A 331 -18.84 -0.56 1.54
C VAL A 331 -19.93 -1.52 2.05
N PRO A 332 -19.56 -2.74 2.47
CA PRO A 332 -20.55 -3.76 2.88
C PRO A 332 -21.40 -3.31 4.09
N ASN A 333 -20.88 -2.41 4.91
CA ASN A 333 -21.57 -1.80 6.04
C ASN A 333 -22.68 -0.81 5.64
N TRP A 334 -22.82 -0.53 4.35
CA TRP A 334 -23.91 0.30 3.81
C TRP A 334 -25.17 -0.51 3.47
N PHE A 335 -25.14 -1.88 3.63
CA PHE A 335 -26.22 -2.79 3.23
C PHE A 335 -26.60 -3.82 4.29
#